data_0d8d888ae53717c15f69b276d2eee4e0
#
_entry.id   0d8d888ae53717c15f69b276d2eee4e0
#
_cell.length_a   1.000
_cell.length_b   1.000
_cell.length_c   1.000
_cell.angle_alpha   90.00
_cell.angle_beta   90.00
_cell.angle_gamma   90.00
#
_symmetry.space_group_name_H-M   'P 1'
#
loop_
_entity.id
_entity.type
_entity.pdbx_description
1 polymer ?
#
loop_
_entity_poly.entity_id
_entity_poly.type
_entity_poly.pdbx_seq_one_letter_code
_entity_poly.pdbx_strand_id
1 'polypeptide(L)'
;MKKLIILILTGILVTGFSQGQGGWREYEMEVKIVFGRLEDASKLGALNLNGDIYSAKGYAILYVTPDELDLINSKGFKTEILKQDLNLYYYDFWTSRDQYHTYDEIIDVIDSLVETFPQIAKKYTYGTSLGGRQLCALKISDNVYADEPEPEVFFDAGIHGDEIGGPENLVRFAIFLCENHTVDPYITGLINTREIWLYIMVNPDGRVNMTRYNDAGVDLNRDYGYMWNGAGSSPAAYSQPETRAIRNCLLDHQFVLSSSYHSGTEFLAYTWSYRPDTCPDRPQIEYLADLYSTTSGYDLLEYGQGYTGMYPINGSSKDAAYGSLGSVGWTMEISYAKQPPASQIQYFYDINEPAMLAVIDQAGNGLHGTVTD
;
A
#
# COMPACT_ATOMS: atom_id res chain seq x y z
N MET A 1 -6.16 -19.08 -70.17
CA MET A 1 -6.88 -18.59 -68.97
C MET A 1 -5.92 -18.70 -67.79
N LYS A 2 -5.32 -17.55 -67.41
CA LYS A 2 -4.39 -17.46 -66.28
C LYS A 2 -5.22 -17.19 -64.99
N LYS A 3 -5.20 -18.12 -64.04
CA LYS A 3 -5.83 -17.90 -62.72
C LYS A 3 -4.92 -16.98 -61.91
N LEU A 4 -5.42 -15.80 -61.57
CA LEU A 4 -4.80 -14.86 -60.66
C LEU A 4 -5.10 -15.32 -59.24
N ILE A 5 -4.07 -15.74 -58.52
CA ILE A 5 -4.17 -16.04 -57.07
C ILE A 5 -3.95 -14.72 -56.33
N ILE A 6 -5.01 -14.17 -55.77
CA ILE A 6 -4.94 -13.03 -54.85
C ILE A 6 -4.58 -13.57 -53.47
N LEU A 7 -3.33 -13.36 -53.05
CA LEU A 7 -2.91 -13.56 -51.68
C LEU A 7 -3.50 -12.40 -50.83
N ILE A 8 -4.53 -12.67 -50.06
CA ILE A 8 -4.99 -11.76 -49.02
C ILE A 8 -4.02 -11.89 -47.85
N LEU A 9 -3.06 -10.96 -47.75
CA LEU A 9 -2.35 -10.73 -46.52
C LEU A 9 -3.36 -10.14 -45.49
N THR A 10 -3.89 -10.96 -44.64
CA THR A 10 -4.50 -10.49 -43.42
C THR A 10 -3.38 -9.94 -42.54
N GLY A 11 -3.11 -8.64 -42.69
CA GLY A 11 -2.36 -7.90 -41.71
C GLY A 11 -3.13 -7.99 -40.38
N ILE A 12 -2.60 -8.75 -39.44
CA ILE A 12 -2.96 -8.60 -38.04
C ILE A 12 -2.51 -7.16 -37.72
N LEU A 13 -3.46 -6.24 -37.71
CA LEU A 13 -3.28 -4.99 -36.97
C LEU A 13 -3.13 -5.45 -35.51
N VAL A 14 -1.89 -5.57 -35.07
CA VAL A 14 -1.58 -5.35 -33.67
C VAL A 14 -2.00 -3.89 -33.48
N THR A 15 -3.22 -3.68 -33.05
CA THR A 15 -3.61 -2.42 -32.44
C THR A 15 -2.61 -2.25 -31.32
N GLY A 16 -1.63 -1.39 -31.56
CA GLY A 16 -0.76 -0.94 -30.50
C GLY A 16 -1.69 -0.58 -29.34
N PHE A 17 -1.51 -1.23 -28.22
CA PHE A 17 -2.03 -0.71 -26.98
C PHE A 17 -1.63 0.76 -27.03
N SER A 18 -2.61 1.65 -27.13
CA SER A 18 -2.35 3.03 -26.77
C SER A 18 -1.70 2.91 -25.42
N GLN A 19 -0.44 3.35 -25.31
CA GLN A 19 0.17 3.57 -24.02
C GLN A 19 -0.90 4.34 -23.25
N GLY A 20 -1.61 3.64 -22.35
CA GLY A 20 -2.43 4.30 -21.40
C GLY A 20 -1.49 5.32 -20.78
N GLN A 21 -1.93 6.52 -20.53
CA GLN A 21 -1.13 7.56 -19.88
C GLN A 21 -0.90 7.14 -18.44
N GLY A 22 -0.33 5.97 -18.20
CA GLY A 22 -0.20 5.37 -16.90
C GLY A 22 1.21 4.92 -16.69
N GLY A 23 1.76 5.38 -15.68
CA GLY A 23 2.87 5.03 -14.83
C GLY A 23 4.01 4.14 -15.32
N TRP A 24 3.85 3.39 -16.36
CA TRP A 24 4.90 2.54 -16.92
C TRP A 24 5.91 3.36 -17.67
N ARG A 25 7.16 3.20 -17.24
CA ARG A 25 8.28 3.76 -17.98
C ARG A 25 8.72 2.73 -19.04
N GLU A 26 9.04 3.21 -20.23
CA GLU A 26 9.41 2.36 -21.35
C GLU A 26 10.64 1.49 -21.00
N TYR A 27 10.54 0.18 -21.20
CA TYR A 27 11.57 -0.83 -20.87
C TYR A 27 11.97 -0.85 -19.39
N GLU A 28 11.07 -0.54 -18.48
CA GLU A 28 11.34 -0.60 -17.04
C GLU A 28 11.64 -2.03 -16.61
N MET A 29 12.71 -2.19 -15.84
CA MET A 29 13.24 -3.44 -15.33
C MET A 29 13.19 -3.48 -13.82
N GLU A 30 13.05 -4.68 -13.25
CA GLU A 30 13.32 -4.90 -11.82
C GLU A 30 14.75 -5.40 -11.66
N VAL A 31 15.55 -4.67 -10.89
CA VAL A 31 16.96 -5.01 -10.67
C VAL A 31 17.28 -5.11 -9.19
N LYS A 32 18.12 -6.09 -8.85
CA LYS A 32 18.70 -6.23 -7.51
C LYS A 32 20.12 -5.70 -7.49
N ILE A 33 20.44 -4.98 -6.43
CA ILE A 33 21.78 -4.47 -6.14
C ILE A 33 22.18 -4.97 -4.77
N VAL A 34 23.35 -5.65 -4.69
CA VAL A 34 23.89 -6.09 -3.39
C VAL A 34 25.05 -5.17 -3.03
N PHE A 35 25.08 -4.71 -1.80
CA PHE A 35 26.15 -3.83 -1.29
C PHE A 35 26.63 -4.28 0.11
N GLY A 36 27.88 -4.00 0.41
CA GLY A 36 28.53 -4.47 1.65
C GLY A 36 28.61 -3.43 2.77
N ARG A 37 28.27 -2.16 2.50
CA ARG A 37 28.44 -1.06 3.44
C ARG A 37 27.23 -0.15 3.46
N LEU A 38 26.86 0.35 4.64
CA LEU A 38 25.75 1.29 4.80
C LEU A 38 25.91 2.58 3.99
N GLU A 39 27.15 3.05 3.81
CA GLU A 39 27.41 4.23 2.96
C GLU A 39 27.05 4.02 1.49
N ASP A 40 27.05 2.77 1.01
CA ASP A 40 26.66 2.45 -0.36
C ASP A 40 25.12 2.52 -0.51
N ALA A 41 24.36 2.14 0.54
CA ALA A 41 22.92 2.36 0.60
C ALA A 41 22.56 3.86 0.50
N SER A 42 23.31 4.72 1.22
CA SER A 42 23.13 6.18 1.15
C SER A 42 23.48 6.75 -0.22
N LYS A 43 24.54 6.26 -0.86
CA LYS A 43 24.91 6.66 -2.23
C LYS A 43 23.85 6.25 -3.24
N LEU A 44 23.28 5.05 -3.08
CA LEU A 44 22.21 4.55 -3.93
C LEU A 44 20.94 5.37 -3.76
N GLY A 45 20.55 5.65 -2.50
CA GLY A 45 19.40 6.51 -2.17
C GLY A 45 19.53 7.93 -2.73
N ALA A 46 20.77 8.47 -2.79
CA ALA A 46 21.03 9.79 -3.36
C ALA A 46 20.79 9.87 -4.89
N LEU A 47 20.68 8.74 -5.58
CA LEU A 47 20.29 8.71 -7.00
C LEU A 47 18.81 8.99 -7.21
N ASN A 48 18.01 8.95 -6.13
CA ASN A 48 16.57 9.22 -6.14
C ASN A 48 15.81 8.37 -7.16
N LEU A 49 16.21 7.10 -7.29
CA LEU A 49 15.59 6.12 -8.19
C LEU A 49 14.42 5.42 -7.48
N ASN A 50 13.52 4.88 -8.28
CA ASN A 50 12.37 4.17 -7.77
C ASN A 50 12.74 2.77 -7.26
N GLY A 51 12.19 2.39 -6.11
CA GLY A 51 12.41 1.08 -5.50
C GLY A 51 12.71 1.17 -4.01
N ASP A 52 13.17 0.04 -3.46
CA ASP A 52 13.34 -0.16 -2.04
C ASP A 52 14.79 -0.53 -1.71
N ILE A 53 15.36 0.13 -0.68
CA ILE A 53 16.75 -0.08 -0.24
C ILE A 53 16.74 -0.71 1.16
N TYR A 54 17.06 -1.98 1.23
CA TYR A 54 17.09 -2.77 2.47
C TYR A 54 18.49 -2.66 3.11
N SER A 55 18.77 -1.53 3.73
CA SER A 55 20.10 -1.20 4.24
C SER A 55 20.63 -2.22 5.24
N ALA A 56 19.79 -2.70 6.16
CA ALA A 56 20.14 -3.70 7.15
C ALA A 56 20.43 -5.08 6.52
N LYS A 57 19.80 -5.39 5.39
CA LYS A 57 19.95 -6.66 4.67
C LYS A 57 21.04 -6.60 3.58
N GLY A 58 21.58 -5.42 3.29
CA GLY A 58 22.69 -5.22 2.35
C GLY A 58 22.29 -5.35 0.87
N TYR A 59 21.05 -5.09 0.51
CA TYR A 59 20.62 -5.08 -0.88
C TYR A 59 19.54 -4.01 -1.15
N ALA A 60 19.28 -3.75 -2.43
CA ALA A 60 18.16 -2.96 -2.91
C ALA A 60 17.46 -3.68 -4.06
N ILE A 61 16.16 -3.42 -4.21
CA ILE A 61 15.36 -3.76 -5.39
C ILE A 61 14.91 -2.45 -6.01
N LEU A 62 15.37 -2.16 -7.21
CA LEU A 62 15.03 -0.92 -7.91
C LEU A 62 14.27 -1.22 -9.20
N TYR A 63 13.37 -0.30 -9.56
CA TYR A 63 12.62 -0.30 -10.81
C TYR A 63 13.22 0.77 -11.69
N VAL A 64 13.91 0.36 -12.74
CA VAL A 64 14.81 1.25 -13.51
C VAL A 64 14.63 1.10 -15.01
N THR A 65 14.76 2.22 -15.71
CA THR A 65 14.90 2.25 -17.16
C THR A 65 16.33 1.86 -17.57
N PRO A 66 16.60 1.55 -18.85
CA PRO A 66 17.96 1.29 -19.32
C PRO A 66 18.97 2.39 -18.97
N ASP A 67 18.59 3.67 -19.11
CA ASP A 67 19.47 4.80 -18.80
C ASP A 67 19.79 4.89 -17.31
N GLU A 68 18.83 4.59 -16.44
CA GLU A 68 19.03 4.55 -14.99
C GLU A 68 19.87 3.35 -14.58
N LEU A 69 19.74 2.20 -15.26
CA LEU A 69 20.61 1.05 -15.05
C LEU A 69 22.05 1.38 -15.41
N ASP A 70 22.27 2.10 -16.51
CA ASP A 70 23.59 2.57 -16.92
C ASP A 70 24.17 3.57 -15.88
N LEU A 71 23.35 4.46 -15.34
CA LEU A 71 23.73 5.37 -14.27
C LEU A 71 24.20 4.58 -13.03
N ILE A 72 23.46 3.59 -12.57
CA ILE A 72 23.79 2.74 -11.42
C ILE A 72 25.14 2.04 -11.65
N ASN A 73 25.31 1.43 -12.83
CA ASN A 73 26.53 0.73 -13.21
C ASN A 73 27.74 1.70 -13.27
N SER A 74 27.53 2.94 -13.75
CA SER A 74 28.58 3.98 -13.78
C SER A 74 29.06 4.41 -12.39
N LYS A 75 28.23 4.22 -11.35
CA LYS A 75 28.60 4.47 -9.95
C LYS A 75 29.32 3.28 -9.29
N GLY A 76 29.54 2.20 -10.05
CA GLY A 76 30.29 1.02 -9.60
C GLY A 76 29.45 -0.02 -8.85
N PHE A 77 28.13 0.11 -8.86
CA PHE A 77 27.26 -0.92 -8.32
C PHE A 77 27.15 -2.09 -9.31
N LYS A 78 27.06 -3.30 -8.74
CA LYS A 78 26.75 -4.50 -9.51
C LYS A 78 25.25 -4.75 -9.46
N THR A 79 24.65 -4.93 -10.63
CA THR A 79 23.22 -5.16 -10.79
C THR A 79 22.94 -6.57 -11.27
N GLU A 80 21.86 -7.14 -10.77
CA GLU A 80 21.24 -8.39 -11.24
C GLU A 80 19.84 -8.04 -11.73
N ILE A 81 19.54 -8.31 -13.00
CA ILE A 81 18.21 -8.08 -13.55
C ILE A 81 17.31 -9.25 -13.11
N LEU A 82 16.30 -8.95 -12.32
CA LEU A 82 15.31 -9.92 -11.85
C LEU A 82 14.17 -10.10 -12.86
N LYS A 83 13.70 -8.98 -13.44
CA LYS A 83 12.69 -8.95 -14.50
C LYS A 83 13.13 -7.98 -15.59
N GLN A 84 13.25 -8.47 -16.80
CA GLN A 84 13.79 -7.70 -17.94
C GLN A 84 12.78 -6.69 -18.50
N ASP A 85 11.50 -6.98 -18.38
CA ASP A 85 10.40 -6.16 -18.88
C ASP A 85 9.22 -6.32 -17.93
N LEU A 86 8.95 -5.27 -17.15
CA LEU A 86 7.88 -5.29 -16.16
C LEU A 86 6.50 -5.22 -16.83
N ASN A 87 6.37 -4.54 -17.96
CA ASN A 87 5.10 -4.50 -18.69
C ASN A 87 4.68 -5.90 -19.14
N LEU A 88 5.62 -6.66 -19.72
CA LEU A 88 5.35 -8.02 -20.17
C LEU A 88 5.06 -8.95 -18.97
N TYR A 89 5.85 -8.84 -17.91
CA TYR A 89 5.67 -9.63 -16.70
C TYR A 89 4.26 -9.46 -16.11
N TYR A 90 3.77 -8.25 -15.98
CA TYR A 90 2.46 -7.97 -15.40
C TYR A 90 1.31 -8.28 -16.36
N TYR A 91 1.53 -8.13 -17.66
CA TYR A 91 0.56 -8.62 -18.65
C TYR A 91 0.33 -10.14 -18.51
N ASP A 92 1.41 -10.90 -18.41
CA ASP A 92 1.33 -12.35 -18.22
C ASP A 92 0.69 -12.71 -16.88
N PHE A 93 0.98 -11.97 -15.82
CA PHE A 93 0.36 -12.15 -14.51
C PHE A 93 -1.17 -12.04 -14.60
N TRP A 94 -1.71 -10.97 -15.17
CA TRP A 94 -3.16 -10.77 -15.28
C TRP A 94 -3.86 -11.79 -16.17
N THR A 95 -3.19 -12.32 -17.15
CA THR A 95 -3.75 -13.39 -18.02
C THR A 95 -3.81 -14.74 -17.33
N SER A 96 -2.97 -14.97 -16.30
CA SER A 96 -2.87 -16.23 -15.55
C SER A 96 -3.35 -16.14 -14.09
N ARG A 97 -3.81 -14.97 -13.63
CA ARG A 97 -4.24 -14.77 -12.25
C ARG A 97 -5.42 -15.70 -11.90
N ASP A 98 -5.39 -16.26 -10.72
CA ASP A 98 -6.34 -17.30 -10.32
C ASP A 98 -7.26 -16.90 -9.15
N GLN A 99 -6.90 -15.96 -8.27
CA GLN A 99 -7.66 -15.65 -7.04
C GLN A 99 -7.51 -14.23 -6.51
N TYR A 100 -6.71 -13.37 -7.12
CA TYR A 100 -6.61 -11.97 -6.73
C TYR A 100 -7.77 -11.15 -7.29
N HIS A 101 -8.39 -10.32 -6.46
CA HIS A 101 -9.43 -9.41 -6.90
C HIS A 101 -8.88 -8.31 -7.82
N THR A 102 -9.55 -8.05 -8.92
CA THR A 102 -9.38 -6.80 -9.69
C THR A 102 -9.90 -5.63 -8.85
N TYR A 103 -9.64 -4.40 -9.31
CA TYR A 103 -10.23 -3.22 -8.70
C TYR A 103 -11.78 -3.30 -8.68
N ASP A 104 -12.39 -3.68 -9.81
CA ASP A 104 -13.86 -3.75 -9.92
C ASP A 104 -14.43 -4.80 -8.96
N GLU A 105 -13.80 -5.97 -8.84
CA GLU A 105 -14.20 -7.01 -7.89
C GLU A 105 -14.03 -6.56 -6.41
N ILE A 106 -13.02 -5.72 -6.09
CA ILE A 106 -12.90 -5.11 -4.76
C ILE A 106 -14.09 -4.18 -4.48
N ILE A 107 -14.49 -3.36 -5.45
CA ILE A 107 -15.65 -2.48 -5.32
C ILE A 107 -16.94 -3.31 -5.16
N ASP A 108 -17.09 -4.38 -5.94
CA ASP A 108 -18.23 -5.29 -5.82
C ASP A 108 -18.33 -5.92 -4.42
N VAL A 109 -17.19 -6.32 -3.83
CA VAL A 109 -17.16 -6.83 -2.43
C VAL A 109 -17.58 -5.74 -1.45
N ILE A 110 -17.06 -4.52 -1.57
CA ILE A 110 -17.43 -3.41 -0.69
C ILE A 110 -18.94 -3.13 -0.80
N ASP A 111 -19.48 -3.07 -2.01
CA ASP A 111 -20.91 -2.79 -2.24
C ASP A 111 -21.78 -3.92 -1.71
N SER A 112 -21.36 -5.18 -1.87
CA SER A 112 -22.04 -6.35 -1.30
C SER A 112 -22.07 -6.33 0.23
N LEU A 113 -20.95 -5.94 0.89
CA LEU A 113 -20.91 -5.81 2.34
C LEU A 113 -21.85 -4.71 2.85
N VAL A 114 -21.88 -3.56 2.17
CA VAL A 114 -22.79 -2.45 2.50
C VAL A 114 -24.24 -2.85 2.30
N GLU A 115 -24.56 -3.61 1.27
CA GLU A 115 -25.93 -4.11 1.02
C GLU A 115 -26.34 -5.16 2.05
N THR A 116 -25.44 -6.08 2.40
CA THR A 116 -25.71 -7.21 3.31
C THR A 116 -25.74 -6.77 4.78
N PHE A 117 -24.86 -5.84 5.16
CA PHE A 117 -24.66 -5.38 6.54
C PHE A 117 -24.87 -3.87 6.70
N PRO A 118 -25.99 -3.28 6.25
CA PRO A 118 -26.17 -1.82 6.16
C PRO A 118 -26.18 -1.11 7.52
N GLN A 119 -26.27 -1.84 8.62
CA GLN A 119 -26.24 -1.28 9.97
C GLN A 119 -24.81 -1.06 10.47
N ILE A 120 -23.86 -1.86 9.97
CA ILE A 120 -22.46 -1.84 10.45
C ILE A 120 -21.43 -1.57 9.35
N ALA A 121 -21.84 -1.48 8.10
CA ALA A 121 -20.93 -1.23 6.98
C ALA A 121 -21.44 -0.07 6.10
N LYS A 122 -20.55 0.88 5.77
CA LYS A 122 -20.87 2.00 4.89
C LYS A 122 -19.67 2.43 4.07
N LYS A 123 -19.88 2.61 2.77
CA LYS A 123 -18.87 3.15 1.85
C LYS A 123 -18.89 4.69 1.85
N TYR A 124 -17.72 5.29 2.01
CA TYR A 124 -17.47 6.72 1.88
C TYR A 124 -16.58 6.99 0.69
N THR A 125 -16.99 7.89 -0.21
CA THR A 125 -16.22 8.23 -1.41
C THR A 125 -15.56 9.59 -1.25
N TYR A 126 -14.24 9.64 -1.42
CA TYR A 126 -13.41 10.84 -1.26
C TYR A 126 -12.94 11.45 -2.60
N GLY A 127 -13.34 10.87 -3.72
CA GLY A 127 -13.01 11.37 -5.05
C GLY A 127 -12.90 10.29 -6.10
N THR A 128 -12.19 10.63 -7.17
CA THR A 128 -11.88 9.73 -8.28
C THR A 128 -10.41 9.86 -8.67
N SER A 129 -9.81 8.74 -9.08
CA SER A 129 -8.46 8.72 -9.65
C SER A 129 -8.42 9.38 -11.04
N LEU A 130 -7.24 9.51 -11.61
CA LEU A 130 -7.06 10.02 -12.99
C LEU A 130 -7.75 9.14 -14.02
N GLY A 131 -7.76 7.82 -13.83
CA GLY A 131 -8.47 6.85 -14.66
C GLY A 131 -9.98 6.80 -14.42
N GLY A 132 -10.53 7.69 -13.56
CA GLY A 132 -11.96 7.78 -13.27
C GLY A 132 -12.49 6.74 -12.27
N ARG A 133 -11.62 6.04 -11.54
CA ARG A 133 -11.97 5.01 -10.55
C ARG A 133 -12.28 5.65 -9.20
N GLN A 134 -13.26 5.11 -8.48
CA GLN A 134 -13.63 5.63 -7.16
C GLN A 134 -12.48 5.49 -6.15
N LEU A 135 -12.30 6.53 -5.35
CA LEU A 135 -11.40 6.56 -4.20
C LEU A 135 -12.28 6.53 -2.95
N CYS A 136 -12.34 5.39 -2.27
CA CYS A 136 -13.30 5.17 -1.20
C CYS A 136 -12.74 4.38 -0.04
N ALA A 137 -13.33 4.62 1.15
CA ALA A 137 -13.12 3.84 2.36
C ALA A 137 -14.42 3.13 2.75
N LEU A 138 -14.28 1.97 3.41
CA LEU A 138 -15.34 1.25 4.08
C LEU A 138 -15.24 1.53 5.58
N LYS A 139 -16.26 2.14 6.17
CA LYS A 139 -16.42 2.25 7.63
C LYS A 139 -17.15 1.01 8.13
N ILE A 140 -16.63 0.39 9.19
CA ILE A 140 -17.25 -0.70 9.95
C ILE A 140 -17.35 -0.25 11.41
N SER A 141 -18.57 -0.13 11.93
CA SER A 141 -18.90 0.32 13.29
C SER A 141 -20.38 -0.03 13.54
N ASP A 142 -20.84 -0.04 14.78
CA ASP A 142 -22.25 -0.27 15.10
C ASP A 142 -23.15 0.92 14.72
N ASN A 143 -22.55 2.09 14.46
CA ASN A 143 -23.24 3.28 13.99
C ASN A 143 -22.49 3.98 12.84
N VAL A 144 -22.59 3.44 11.64
CA VAL A 144 -21.87 3.93 10.45
C VAL A 144 -22.35 5.29 9.92
N TYR A 145 -23.42 5.86 10.47
CA TYR A 145 -23.99 7.14 10.04
C TYR A 145 -23.65 8.31 10.97
N ALA A 146 -23.04 8.05 12.13
CA ALA A 146 -22.61 9.06 13.07
C ALA A 146 -21.08 8.96 13.27
N ASP A 147 -20.51 10.07 13.70
CA ASP A 147 -19.20 10.15 14.33
C ASP A 147 -19.45 10.05 15.84
N GLU A 148 -18.90 9.02 16.46
CA GLU A 148 -19.10 8.71 17.86
C GLU A 148 -17.81 9.01 18.66
N PRO A 149 -17.91 9.22 19.99
CA PRO A 149 -16.71 9.47 20.81
C PRO A 149 -15.95 8.16 21.06
N GLU A 150 -15.68 7.41 20.00
CA GLU A 150 -15.00 6.13 19.96
C GLU A 150 -13.63 6.28 19.26
N PRO A 151 -12.64 5.43 19.60
CA PRO A 151 -11.38 5.43 18.88
C PRO A 151 -11.56 5.02 17.43
N GLU A 152 -11.05 5.85 16.54
CA GLU A 152 -11.01 5.57 15.11
C GLU A 152 -9.67 4.91 14.73
N VAL A 153 -9.73 3.83 13.96
CA VAL A 153 -8.56 3.16 13.39
C VAL A 153 -8.62 3.14 11.88
N PHE A 154 -7.49 3.36 11.24
CA PHE A 154 -7.39 3.46 9.79
C PHE A 154 -6.40 2.45 9.22
N PHE A 155 -6.88 1.60 8.32
CA PHE A 155 -6.04 0.68 7.57
C PHE A 155 -6.17 0.97 6.09
N ASP A 156 -5.04 1.17 5.43
CA ASP A 156 -4.99 1.34 3.98
C ASP A 156 -4.08 0.31 3.31
N ALA A 157 -4.32 0.08 2.02
CA ALA A 157 -3.50 -0.81 1.21
C ALA A 157 -3.46 -0.37 -0.25
N GLY A 158 -2.51 -0.93 -1.00
CA GLY A 158 -2.42 -0.70 -2.43
C GLY A 158 -2.01 0.73 -2.81
N ILE A 159 -1.21 1.39 -2.00
CA ILE A 159 -0.58 2.68 -2.36
C ILE A 159 0.37 2.50 -3.55
N HIS A 160 1.03 1.33 -3.64
CA HIS A 160 1.67 0.84 -4.84
C HIS A 160 0.76 -0.20 -5.50
N GLY A 161 0.42 0.00 -6.76
CA GLY A 161 -0.59 -0.82 -7.43
C GLY A 161 -0.15 -2.25 -7.71
N ASP A 162 1.15 -2.50 -7.76
CA ASP A 162 1.77 -3.81 -7.97
C ASP A 162 1.95 -4.63 -6.67
N GLU A 163 1.65 -4.04 -5.51
CA GLU A 163 1.70 -4.71 -4.20
C GLU A 163 0.31 -5.24 -3.84
N ILE A 164 -0.02 -6.40 -4.40
CA ILE A 164 -1.40 -6.89 -4.45
C ILE A 164 -1.88 -7.63 -3.21
N GLY A 165 -0.96 -8.04 -2.33
CA GLY A 165 -1.30 -8.81 -1.12
C GLY A 165 -2.01 -7.99 -0.04
N GLY A 166 -1.62 -6.71 0.13
CA GLY A 166 -2.23 -5.82 1.11
C GLY A 166 -3.73 -5.62 0.90
N PRO A 167 -4.19 -5.25 -0.31
CA PRO A 167 -5.62 -5.17 -0.61
C PRO A 167 -6.39 -6.47 -0.35
N GLU A 168 -5.82 -7.63 -0.68
CA GLU A 168 -6.45 -8.93 -0.38
C GLU A 168 -6.62 -9.17 1.11
N ASN A 169 -5.62 -8.79 1.93
CA ASN A 169 -5.75 -8.88 3.37
C ASN A 169 -6.91 -8.01 3.88
N LEU A 170 -7.02 -6.77 3.41
CA LEU A 170 -8.10 -5.88 3.84
C LEU A 170 -9.48 -6.31 3.34
N VAL A 171 -9.59 -6.87 2.12
CA VAL A 171 -10.85 -7.47 1.61
C VAL A 171 -11.31 -8.58 2.54
N ARG A 172 -10.42 -9.54 2.87
CA ARG A 172 -10.73 -10.66 3.75
C ARG A 172 -11.06 -10.19 5.16
N PHE A 173 -10.36 -9.21 5.66
CA PHE A 173 -10.59 -8.63 6.96
C PHE A 173 -11.96 -7.92 7.05
N ALA A 174 -12.35 -7.17 6.01
CA ALA A 174 -13.67 -6.55 5.92
C ALA A 174 -14.80 -7.59 5.96
N ILE A 175 -14.67 -8.66 5.17
CA ILE A 175 -15.63 -9.78 5.15
C ILE A 175 -15.69 -10.43 6.54
N PHE A 176 -14.53 -10.76 7.12
CA PHE A 176 -14.44 -11.40 8.44
C PHE A 176 -15.13 -10.57 9.53
N LEU A 177 -14.85 -9.28 9.61
CA LEU A 177 -15.48 -8.39 10.60
C LEU A 177 -17.00 -8.37 10.45
N CYS A 178 -17.50 -8.18 9.23
CA CYS A 178 -18.94 -8.10 8.98
C CYS A 178 -19.67 -9.43 9.26
N GLU A 179 -19.10 -10.56 8.84
CA GLU A 179 -19.72 -11.88 9.02
C GLU A 179 -19.70 -12.35 10.48
N ASN A 180 -18.70 -11.91 11.27
CA ASN A 180 -18.57 -12.31 12.67
C ASN A 180 -19.19 -11.33 13.65
N HIS A 181 -19.68 -10.16 13.21
CA HIS A 181 -20.52 -9.31 14.04
C HIS A 181 -21.79 -10.09 14.45
N THR A 182 -22.14 -10.04 15.73
CA THR A 182 -23.24 -10.84 16.35
C THR A 182 -23.00 -12.35 16.45
N VAL A 183 -21.90 -12.87 15.90
CA VAL A 183 -21.52 -14.30 15.98
C VAL A 183 -20.42 -14.50 17.00
N ASP A 184 -19.36 -13.71 16.94
CA ASP A 184 -18.26 -13.72 17.87
C ASP A 184 -18.37 -12.52 18.84
N PRO A 185 -18.48 -12.76 20.16
CA PRO A 185 -18.60 -11.67 21.14
C PRO A 185 -17.40 -10.71 21.16
N TYR A 186 -16.20 -11.18 20.83
CA TYR A 186 -15.00 -10.34 20.76
C TYR A 186 -15.07 -9.38 19.57
N ILE A 187 -15.37 -9.90 18.38
CA ILE A 187 -15.55 -9.09 17.16
C ILE A 187 -16.72 -8.11 17.32
N THR A 188 -17.83 -8.58 17.90
CA THR A 188 -18.97 -7.71 18.24
C THR A 188 -18.54 -6.57 19.17
N GLY A 189 -17.75 -6.88 20.18
CA GLY A 189 -17.23 -5.88 21.12
C GLY A 189 -16.33 -4.84 20.44
N LEU A 190 -15.46 -5.26 19.53
CA LEU A 190 -14.61 -4.34 18.77
C LEU A 190 -15.45 -3.39 17.89
N ILE A 191 -16.39 -3.94 17.12
CA ILE A 191 -17.23 -3.14 16.19
C ILE A 191 -18.15 -2.18 16.94
N ASN A 192 -18.60 -2.56 18.15
CA ASN A 192 -19.49 -1.73 18.98
C ASN A 192 -18.75 -0.68 19.83
N THR A 193 -17.43 -0.57 19.71
CA THR A 193 -16.63 0.34 20.55
C THR A 193 -15.47 0.99 19.78
N ARG A 194 -15.44 0.82 18.48
CA ARG A 194 -14.42 1.36 17.57
C ARG A 194 -15.05 1.73 16.24
N GLU A 195 -14.53 2.76 15.63
CA GLU A 195 -14.77 3.07 14.22
C GLU A 195 -13.61 2.52 13.38
N ILE A 196 -13.85 1.44 12.64
CA ILE A 196 -12.83 0.76 11.83
C ILE A 196 -12.97 1.23 10.38
N TRP A 197 -11.93 1.87 9.85
CA TRP A 197 -11.91 2.41 8.51
C TRP A 197 -10.90 1.66 7.65
N LEU A 198 -11.38 1.08 6.55
CA LEU A 198 -10.59 0.29 5.62
C LEU A 198 -10.56 0.98 4.25
N TYR A 199 -9.42 1.56 3.89
CA TYR A 199 -9.17 2.13 2.58
C TYR A 199 -8.46 1.09 1.71
N ILE A 200 -9.22 0.14 1.17
CA ILE A 200 -8.70 -1.13 0.61
C ILE A 200 -7.80 -0.92 -0.59
N MET A 201 -8.04 0.14 -1.41
CA MET A 201 -7.28 0.40 -2.62
C MET A 201 -6.99 1.90 -2.78
N VAL A 202 -5.78 2.32 -2.40
CA VAL A 202 -5.34 3.72 -2.51
C VAL A 202 -5.06 4.10 -3.96
N ASN A 203 -4.42 3.22 -4.73
CA ASN A 203 -3.99 3.43 -6.11
C ASN A 203 -4.72 2.49 -7.09
N PRO A 204 -5.99 2.76 -7.41
CA PRO A 204 -6.77 1.88 -8.28
C PRO A 204 -6.23 1.83 -9.71
N ASP A 205 -5.65 2.93 -10.22
CA ASP A 205 -5.08 2.99 -11.56
C ASP A 205 -3.80 2.14 -11.64
N GLY A 206 -2.92 2.27 -10.64
CA GLY A 206 -1.74 1.43 -10.53
C GLY A 206 -2.10 -0.06 -10.36
N ARG A 207 -3.19 -0.38 -9.64
CA ARG A 207 -3.69 -1.76 -9.53
C ARG A 207 -4.10 -2.34 -10.87
N VAL A 208 -4.86 -1.59 -11.67
CA VAL A 208 -5.31 -2.05 -12.99
C VAL A 208 -4.13 -2.23 -13.94
N ASN A 209 -3.17 -1.33 -13.89
CA ASN A 209 -1.97 -1.35 -14.73
C ASN A 209 -0.85 -2.24 -14.16
N MET A 210 -1.01 -2.80 -12.95
CA MET A 210 0.02 -3.55 -12.22
C MET A 210 1.34 -2.80 -12.14
N THR A 211 1.28 -1.54 -11.78
CA THR A 211 2.46 -0.69 -11.60
C THR A 211 2.52 -0.11 -10.20
N ARG A 212 3.74 0.19 -9.74
CA ARG A 212 3.97 0.92 -8.49
C ARG A 212 3.29 2.30 -8.51
N TYR A 213 3.28 2.96 -9.66
CA TYR A 213 2.88 4.35 -9.84
C TYR A 213 1.39 4.48 -10.12
N ASN A 214 0.85 5.70 -9.93
CA ASN A 214 -0.47 6.05 -10.46
C ASN A 214 -0.40 6.39 -11.95
N ASP A 215 -1.53 6.75 -12.57
CA ASP A 215 -1.62 7.09 -14.00
C ASP A 215 -0.81 8.35 -14.42
N ALA A 216 -0.35 9.16 -13.46
CA ALA A 216 0.58 10.26 -13.72
C ALA A 216 2.06 9.85 -13.63
N GLY A 217 2.39 8.60 -13.34
CA GLY A 217 3.75 8.13 -13.12
C GLY A 217 4.35 8.59 -11.79
N VAL A 218 3.52 8.91 -10.80
CA VAL A 218 3.93 9.37 -9.49
C VAL A 218 3.91 8.22 -8.48
N ASP A 219 4.98 8.08 -7.70
CA ASP A 219 5.00 7.25 -6.50
C ASP A 219 4.18 7.96 -5.41
N LEU A 220 2.99 7.44 -5.14
CA LEU A 220 2.08 8.05 -4.17
C LEU A 220 2.66 8.11 -2.76
N ASN A 221 3.53 7.15 -2.38
CA ASN A 221 4.21 7.16 -1.09
C ASN A 221 5.42 8.12 -1.03
N ARG A 222 5.44 9.11 -1.92
CA ARG A 222 6.35 10.27 -1.97
C ARG A 222 5.59 11.59 -2.15
N ASP A 223 4.25 11.53 -2.29
CA ASP A 223 3.41 12.69 -2.63
C ASP A 223 2.73 13.34 -1.42
N TYR A 224 2.86 12.77 -0.21
CA TYR A 224 2.29 13.34 1.01
C TYR A 224 3.06 14.59 1.46
N GLY A 225 2.34 15.54 2.08
CA GLY A 225 2.87 16.88 2.38
C GLY A 225 3.90 16.95 3.48
N TYR A 226 3.87 16.01 4.44
CA TYR A 226 4.83 16.05 5.55
C TYR A 226 6.24 15.71 5.07
N MET A 227 7.16 16.68 5.24
CA MET A 227 8.54 16.59 4.79
C MET A 227 8.70 16.23 3.29
N TRP A 228 7.74 16.64 2.46
CA TRP A 228 7.79 16.47 1.02
C TRP A 228 9.05 17.15 0.42
N ASN A 229 9.69 16.49 -0.56
CA ASN A 229 10.91 17.00 -1.18
C ASN A 229 10.96 16.81 -2.73
N GLY A 230 9.85 16.38 -3.34
CA GLY A 230 9.77 16.15 -4.79
C GLY A 230 10.27 14.79 -5.26
N ALA A 231 10.56 13.86 -4.36
CA ALA A 231 10.91 12.49 -4.74
C ALA A 231 9.73 11.78 -5.44
N GLY A 232 10.02 10.65 -6.10
CA GLY A 232 8.99 9.79 -6.72
C GLY A 232 8.21 10.44 -7.85
N SER A 233 8.81 11.38 -8.57
CA SER A 233 8.17 12.18 -9.64
C SER A 233 6.98 13.02 -9.17
N SER A 234 6.83 13.25 -7.85
CA SER A 234 5.79 14.09 -7.28
C SER A 234 6.09 15.59 -7.55
N PRO A 235 5.24 16.29 -8.31
CA PRO A 235 5.49 17.69 -8.70
C PRO A 235 5.16 18.69 -7.58
N ALA A 236 4.34 18.32 -6.61
CA ALA A 236 3.99 19.11 -5.43
C ALA A 236 3.42 18.19 -4.34
N ALA A 237 3.46 18.65 -3.09
CA ALA A 237 2.80 17.95 -1.99
C ALA A 237 1.31 17.77 -2.26
N TYR A 238 0.82 16.54 -2.10
CA TYR A 238 -0.57 16.16 -2.40
C TYR A 238 -1.01 16.52 -3.83
N SER A 239 -0.12 16.35 -4.77
CA SER A 239 -0.39 16.66 -6.19
C SER A 239 -1.39 15.70 -6.84
N GLN A 240 -1.50 14.48 -6.32
CA GLN A 240 -2.32 13.43 -6.90
C GLN A 240 -3.72 13.36 -6.27
N PRO A 241 -4.76 12.99 -7.04
CA PRO A 241 -6.12 12.83 -6.51
C PRO A 241 -6.18 11.78 -5.40
N GLU A 242 -5.41 10.70 -5.49
CA GLU A 242 -5.36 9.60 -4.54
C GLU A 242 -4.86 10.09 -3.16
N THR A 243 -3.74 10.80 -3.14
CA THR A 243 -3.17 11.32 -1.90
C THR A 243 -4.01 12.43 -1.28
N ARG A 244 -4.71 13.23 -2.11
CA ARG A 244 -5.71 14.20 -1.62
C ARG A 244 -6.93 13.51 -1.01
N ALA A 245 -7.38 12.39 -1.59
CA ALA A 245 -8.50 11.61 -1.05
C ALA A 245 -8.16 11.04 0.32
N ILE A 246 -6.98 10.43 0.48
CA ILE A 246 -6.49 9.96 1.80
C ILE A 246 -6.36 11.13 2.78
N ARG A 247 -5.72 12.24 2.36
CA ARG A 247 -5.61 13.42 3.22
C ARG A 247 -6.98 13.92 3.70
N ASN A 248 -7.97 13.98 2.83
CA ASN A 248 -9.30 14.44 3.20
C ASN A 248 -9.95 13.46 4.18
N CYS A 249 -9.85 12.15 3.94
CA CYS A 249 -10.29 11.15 4.90
C CYS A 249 -9.63 11.32 6.27
N LEU A 250 -8.30 11.49 6.31
CA LEU A 250 -7.55 11.68 7.54
C LEU A 250 -7.86 13.02 8.25
N LEU A 251 -8.28 14.05 7.52
CA LEU A 251 -8.66 15.36 8.10
C LEU A 251 -10.11 15.40 8.60
N ASP A 252 -10.99 14.59 8.03
CA ASP A 252 -12.38 14.49 8.45
C ASP A 252 -12.55 13.65 9.73
N HIS A 253 -11.50 12.93 10.16
CA HIS A 253 -11.49 11.98 11.26
C HIS A 253 -10.28 12.16 12.19
N GLN A 254 -10.34 11.54 13.38
CA GLN A 254 -9.23 11.58 14.36
C GLN A 254 -8.68 10.19 14.64
N PHE A 255 -8.05 9.61 13.62
CA PHE A 255 -7.47 8.29 13.74
C PHE A 255 -6.37 8.25 14.80
N VAL A 256 -6.57 7.43 15.83
CA VAL A 256 -5.57 7.19 16.87
C VAL A 256 -4.47 6.24 16.37
N LEU A 257 -4.82 5.37 15.41
CA LEU A 257 -3.93 4.40 14.82
C LEU A 257 -4.12 4.32 13.32
N SER A 258 -3.00 4.24 12.57
CA SER A 258 -3.00 4.01 11.13
C SER A 258 -1.98 2.95 10.71
N SER A 259 -2.34 2.07 9.79
CA SER A 259 -1.43 1.08 9.20
C SER A 259 -1.62 0.98 7.71
N SER A 260 -0.53 1.10 6.95
CA SER A 260 -0.51 0.97 5.49
C SER A 260 0.12 -0.36 5.11
N TYR A 261 -0.65 -1.20 4.39
CA TYR A 261 -0.22 -2.56 4.01
C TYR A 261 0.46 -2.56 2.65
N HIS A 262 1.71 -2.99 2.67
CA HIS A 262 2.63 -3.09 1.54
C HIS A 262 3.13 -4.51 1.34
N SER A 263 3.96 -4.71 0.33
CA SER A 263 4.73 -5.94 0.13
C SER A 263 6.02 -5.68 -0.65
N GLY A 264 6.99 -6.58 -0.51
CA GLY A 264 8.35 -6.48 -1.05
C GLY A 264 9.39 -6.90 -0.03
N THR A 265 9.04 -6.94 1.24
CA THR A 265 9.80 -7.51 2.37
C THR A 265 8.81 -7.98 3.45
N GLU A 266 9.32 -8.53 4.55
CA GLU A 266 8.57 -8.78 5.78
C GLU A 266 9.16 -7.88 6.86
N PHE A 267 8.48 -6.77 7.15
CA PHE A 267 8.97 -5.78 8.09
C PHE A 267 7.86 -4.80 8.51
N LEU A 268 7.82 -4.42 9.78
CA LEU A 268 6.97 -3.34 10.25
C LEU A 268 7.82 -2.08 10.45
N ALA A 269 7.58 -1.08 9.58
CA ALA A 269 8.34 0.17 9.55
C ALA A 269 7.54 1.31 10.18
N TYR A 270 7.90 1.75 11.39
CA TYR A 270 7.25 2.89 12.03
C TYR A 270 7.98 4.22 11.77
N THR A 271 7.39 5.33 12.16
CA THR A 271 7.85 6.73 12.01
C THR A 271 9.12 6.99 12.81
N TRP A 272 10.16 7.70 12.31
CA TRP A 272 10.19 8.48 11.10
C TRP A 272 10.89 7.73 9.96
N SER A 273 10.50 8.03 8.72
CA SER A 273 11.26 7.58 7.55
C SER A 273 12.15 8.66 6.95
N TYR A 274 11.90 9.95 7.22
CA TYR A 274 12.68 11.04 6.63
C TYR A 274 13.95 11.42 7.40
N ARG A 275 14.10 11.00 8.65
CA ARG A 275 15.27 11.28 9.49
C ARG A 275 15.54 10.19 10.53
N PRO A 276 16.79 10.08 11.03
CA PRO A 276 17.14 9.06 12.02
C PRO A 276 16.71 9.38 13.45
N ASP A 277 16.28 10.61 13.73
CA ASP A 277 15.84 11.01 15.07
C ASP A 277 14.57 10.25 15.49
N THR A 278 14.44 9.97 16.76
CA THR A 278 13.27 9.29 17.31
C THR A 278 12.05 10.22 17.33
N CYS A 279 10.88 9.67 17.06
CA CYS A 279 9.61 10.40 17.27
C CYS A 279 9.28 10.50 18.76
N PRO A 280 8.50 11.52 19.19
CA PRO A 280 8.13 11.71 20.59
C PRO A 280 7.49 10.50 21.25
N ASP A 281 6.56 9.84 20.56
CA ASP A 281 5.75 8.72 21.08
C ASP A 281 6.37 7.35 20.77
N ARG A 282 7.69 7.30 20.56
CA ARG A 282 8.41 6.07 20.26
C ARG A 282 8.08 4.90 21.20
N PRO A 283 8.02 5.07 22.52
CA PRO A 283 7.71 3.95 23.42
C PRO A 283 6.35 3.31 23.15
N GLN A 284 5.33 4.11 22.84
CA GLN A 284 3.98 3.66 22.50
C GLN A 284 3.95 2.98 21.15
N ILE A 285 4.65 3.55 20.17
CA ILE A 285 4.75 2.98 18.82
C ILE A 285 5.48 1.63 18.86
N GLU A 286 6.59 1.54 19.58
CA GLU A 286 7.34 0.27 19.74
C GLU A 286 6.53 -0.77 20.49
N TYR A 287 5.75 -0.39 21.50
CA TYR A 287 4.83 -1.31 22.18
C TYR A 287 3.80 -1.90 21.22
N LEU A 288 3.18 -1.07 20.37
CA LEU A 288 2.20 -1.55 19.40
C LEU A 288 2.85 -2.36 18.26
N ALA A 289 4.06 -2.01 17.85
CA ALA A 289 4.82 -2.78 16.87
C ALA A 289 5.22 -4.16 17.40
N ASP A 290 5.65 -4.22 18.67
CA ASP A 290 5.94 -5.48 19.37
C ASP A 290 4.67 -6.34 19.52
N LEU A 291 3.55 -5.72 19.88
CA LEU A 291 2.26 -6.41 19.97
C LEU A 291 1.88 -7.00 18.59
N TYR A 292 1.97 -6.21 17.51
CA TYR A 292 1.69 -6.71 16.17
C TYR A 292 2.62 -7.88 15.83
N SER A 293 3.94 -7.72 16.05
CA SER A 293 4.93 -8.75 15.75
C SER A 293 4.64 -10.05 16.52
N THR A 294 4.34 -9.94 17.82
CA THR A 294 4.17 -11.12 18.69
C THR A 294 2.80 -11.79 18.56
N THR A 295 1.78 -11.08 18.12
CA THR A 295 0.43 -11.63 17.88
C THR A 295 0.23 -12.11 16.45
N SER A 296 1.07 -11.68 15.51
CA SER A 296 1.06 -12.19 14.14
C SER A 296 1.56 -13.64 14.08
N GLY A 297 1.23 -14.33 13.00
CA GLY A 297 1.68 -15.70 12.73
C GLY A 297 3.03 -15.80 12.00
N TYR A 298 3.80 -14.70 11.88
CA TYR A 298 5.16 -14.78 11.36
C TYR A 298 6.09 -15.49 12.34
N ASP A 299 7.03 -16.29 11.84
CA ASP A 299 8.06 -16.91 12.70
C ASP A 299 8.89 -15.85 13.41
N LEU A 300 9.21 -14.76 12.72
CA LEU A 300 9.87 -13.56 13.22
C LEU A 300 9.51 -12.37 12.34
N LEU A 301 8.66 -11.48 12.83
CA LEU A 301 8.42 -10.19 12.18
C LEU A 301 9.33 -9.13 12.81
N GLU A 302 10.34 -8.72 12.07
CA GLU A 302 11.19 -7.60 12.48
C GLU A 302 10.42 -6.28 12.37
N TYR A 303 10.67 -5.37 13.31
CA TYR A 303 10.12 -4.02 13.27
C TYR A 303 11.19 -2.98 13.63
N GLY A 304 10.99 -1.75 13.18
CA GLY A 304 11.91 -0.67 13.46
C GLY A 304 11.52 0.64 12.81
N GLN A 305 12.30 1.67 13.10
CA GLN A 305 12.12 2.96 12.47
C GLN A 305 12.38 2.86 10.97
N GLY A 306 11.49 3.42 10.15
CA GLY A 306 11.58 3.32 8.69
C GLY A 306 12.91 3.84 8.11
N TYR A 307 13.45 4.96 8.66
CA TYR A 307 14.73 5.51 8.21
C TYR A 307 15.90 4.53 8.36
N THR A 308 16.01 3.85 9.50
CA THR A 308 17.13 2.98 9.83
C THR A 308 16.88 1.51 9.48
N GLY A 309 15.64 1.06 9.57
CA GLY A 309 15.26 -0.33 9.29
C GLY A 309 15.07 -0.63 7.81
N MET A 310 14.60 0.37 7.06
CA MET A 310 14.48 0.29 5.61
C MET A 310 15.44 1.28 4.93
N TYR A 311 14.98 2.49 4.62
CA TYR A 311 15.76 3.53 3.94
C TYR A 311 15.09 4.90 4.10
N PRO A 312 15.84 6.01 3.89
CA PRO A 312 15.27 7.36 3.98
C PRO A 312 14.16 7.60 2.95
N ILE A 313 12.99 8.05 3.42
CA ILE A 313 11.84 8.39 2.59
C ILE A 313 11.29 9.74 3.04
N ASN A 314 11.02 10.64 2.08
CA ASN A 314 10.30 11.88 2.30
C ASN A 314 8.91 11.80 1.66
N GLY A 315 7.92 12.46 2.26
CA GLY A 315 6.56 12.49 1.73
C GLY A 315 5.82 11.17 1.82
N SER A 316 6.11 10.33 2.82
CA SER A 316 5.42 9.06 3.07
C SER A 316 4.08 9.25 3.79
N SER A 317 3.15 8.31 3.56
CA SER A 317 1.82 8.27 4.19
C SER A 317 1.92 8.23 5.71
N LYS A 318 2.71 7.30 6.29
CA LYS A 318 2.84 7.15 7.74
C LYS A 318 3.44 8.36 8.44
N ASP A 319 4.49 8.97 7.84
CA ASP A 319 5.09 10.18 8.41
C ASP A 319 4.12 11.37 8.33
N ALA A 320 3.25 11.42 7.31
CA ALA A 320 2.22 12.43 7.19
C ALA A 320 1.08 12.21 8.21
N ALA A 321 0.61 11.00 8.39
CA ALA A 321 -0.42 10.68 9.38
C ALA A 321 0.03 11.00 10.80
N TYR A 322 1.22 10.58 11.19
CA TYR A 322 1.76 10.89 12.51
C TYR A 322 2.18 12.35 12.64
N GLY A 323 3.00 12.87 11.73
CA GLY A 323 3.61 14.19 11.84
C GLY A 323 2.64 15.35 11.67
N SER A 324 1.53 15.16 10.95
CA SER A 324 0.50 16.18 10.76
C SER A 324 -0.68 16.04 11.71
N LEU A 325 -1.04 14.82 12.10
CA LEU A 325 -2.31 14.52 12.76
C LEU A 325 -2.14 13.75 14.09
N GLY A 326 -0.94 13.28 14.41
CA GLY A 326 -0.68 12.52 15.64
C GLY A 326 -1.15 11.06 15.59
N SER A 327 -1.61 10.57 14.44
CA SER A 327 -2.02 9.17 14.29
C SER A 327 -0.80 8.25 14.40
N VAL A 328 -0.77 7.42 15.43
CA VAL A 328 0.29 6.42 15.64
C VAL A 328 0.18 5.35 14.56
N GLY A 329 1.31 4.99 13.91
CA GLY A 329 1.21 3.98 12.90
C GLY A 329 2.51 3.62 12.19
N TRP A 330 2.35 2.74 11.20
CA TRP A 330 3.45 2.12 10.48
C TRP A 330 3.06 1.72 9.05
N THR A 331 4.07 1.36 8.27
CA THR A 331 3.92 0.56 7.07
C THR A 331 4.18 -0.90 7.43
N MET A 332 3.24 -1.78 7.12
CA MET A 332 3.38 -3.23 7.28
C MET A 332 3.69 -3.87 5.93
N GLU A 333 4.89 -4.36 5.78
CA GLU A 333 5.37 -5.11 4.62
C GLU A 333 5.08 -6.59 4.86
N ILE A 334 4.08 -7.16 4.17
CA ILE A 334 3.51 -8.47 4.53
C ILE A 334 4.21 -9.66 3.91
N SER A 335 4.99 -9.48 2.84
CA SER A 335 5.62 -10.59 2.12
C SER A 335 6.82 -10.12 1.30
N TYR A 336 7.83 -11.00 1.13
CA TYR A 336 8.98 -10.71 0.28
C TYR A 336 8.63 -10.55 -1.20
N ALA A 337 7.61 -11.26 -1.66
CA ALA A 337 7.12 -11.10 -3.02
C ALA A 337 6.03 -10.04 -3.06
N LYS A 338 6.10 -9.08 -4.00
CA LYS A 338 5.03 -8.11 -4.24
C LYS A 338 3.74 -8.78 -4.72
N GLN A 339 3.89 -9.86 -5.48
CA GLN A 339 2.81 -10.70 -5.99
C GLN A 339 3.05 -12.15 -5.53
N PRO A 340 2.72 -12.48 -4.27
CA PRO A 340 2.82 -13.86 -3.81
C PRO A 340 1.95 -14.78 -4.68
N PRO A 341 2.28 -16.08 -4.81
CA PRO A 341 1.37 -17.01 -5.46
C PRO A 341 -0.03 -16.97 -4.84
N ALA A 342 -1.08 -17.05 -5.66
CA ALA A 342 -2.48 -16.99 -5.19
C ALA A 342 -2.80 -18.01 -4.09
N SER A 343 -2.11 -19.16 -4.09
CA SER A 343 -2.22 -20.17 -3.02
C SER A 343 -1.74 -19.69 -1.65
N GLN A 344 -1.01 -18.58 -1.56
CA GLN A 344 -0.52 -17.99 -0.31
C GLN A 344 -1.38 -16.84 0.21
N ILE A 345 -2.41 -16.40 -0.51
CA ILE A 345 -3.26 -15.28 -0.08
C ILE A 345 -3.88 -15.57 1.29
N GLN A 346 -4.46 -16.77 1.47
CA GLN A 346 -5.06 -17.16 2.75
C GLN A 346 -4.02 -17.21 3.86
N TYR A 347 -2.84 -17.74 3.60
CA TYR A 347 -1.75 -17.78 4.56
C TYR A 347 -1.37 -16.38 5.06
N PHE A 348 -1.16 -15.41 4.16
CA PHE A 348 -0.81 -14.05 4.57
C PHE A 348 -1.95 -13.35 5.32
N TYR A 349 -3.19 -13.67 5.01
CA TYR A 349 -4.32 -13.19 5.80
C TYR A 349 -4.31 -13.82 7.21
N ASP A 350 -4.22 -15.13 7.32
CA ASP A 350 -4.30 -15.87 8.58
C ASP A 350 -3.21 -15.43 9.58
N ILE A 351 -2.01 -15.10 9.09
CA ILE A 351 -0.92 -14.65 9.96
C ILE A 351 -1.02 -13.16 10.34
N ASN A 352 -1.73 -12.33 9.60
CA ASN A 352 -1.90 -10.90 9.91
C ASN A 352 -3.17 -10.60 10.72
N GLU A 353 -4.26 -11.35 10.52
CA GLU A 353 -5.56 -11.11 11.16
C GLU A 353 -5.48 -10.97 12.70
N PRO A 354 -4.80 -11.87 13.44
CA PRO A 354 -4.73 -11.75 14.91
C PRO A 354 -4.04 -10.46 15.36
N ALA A 355 -3.02 -10.03 14.62
CA ALA A 355 -2.30 -8.79 14.91
C ALA A 355 -3.13 -7.55 14.58
N MET A 356 -3.90 -7.57 13.48
CA MET A 356 -4.84 -6.50 13.13
C MET A 356 -5.89 -6.33 14.23
N LEU A 357 -6.47 -7.42 14.71
CA LEU A 357 -7.44 -7.40 15.81
C LEU A 357 -6.82 -6.89 17.11
N ALA A 358 -5.61 -7.34 17.45
CA ALA A 358 -4.93 -6.93 18.68
C ALA A 358 -4.65 -5.41 18.72
N VAL A 359 -4.24 -4.81 17.61
CA VAL A 359 -3.99 -3.35 17.58
C VAL A 359 -5.28 -2.54 17.57
N ILE A 360 -6.38 -3.03 16.97
CA ILE A 360 -7.71 -2.42 17.08
C ILE A 360 -8.19 -2.46 18.53
N ASP A 361 -7.99 -3.57 19.23
CA ASP A 361 -8.33 -3.67 20.66
C ASP A 361 -7.56 -2.64 21.48
N GLN A 362 -6.25 -2.50 21.25
CA GLN A 362 -5.39 -1.54 21.94
C GLN A 362 -5.75 -0.07 21.64
N ALA A 363 -6.32 0.24 20.49
CA ALA A 363 -6.81 1.57 20.18
C ALA A 363 -7.85 2.08 21.20
N GLY A 364 -8.52 1.19 21.91
CA GLY A 364 -9.44 1.50 23.00
C GLY A 364 -8.79 1.88 24.33
N ASN A 365 -7.49 1.71 24.46
CA ASN A 365 -6.79 2.04 25.69
C ASN A 365 -6.40 3.52 25.69
N GLY A 366 -7.09 4.33 26.49
CA GLY A 366 -6.82 5.76 26.57
C GLY A 366 -7.99 6.56 27.10
N LEU A 367 -7.91 7.88 26.93
CA LEU A 367 -9.02 8.80 27.22
C LEU A 367 -9.73 9.14 25.91
N HIS A 368 -11.02 8.90 25.86
CA HIS A 368 -11.89 9.20 24.74
C HIS A 368 -12.96 10.18 25.16
N GLY A 369 -13.45 10.98 24.23
CA GLY A 369 -14.56 11.89 24.49
C GLY A 369 -14.64 13.00 23.45
N THR A 370 -15.75 13.71 23.50
CA THR A 370 -15.97 14.89 22.67
C THR A 370 -15.52 16.15 23.41
N VAL A 371 -14.71 16.99 22.77
CA VAL A 371 -14.41 18.32 23.27
C VAL A 371 -15.55 19.25 22.90
N THR A 372 -16.20 19.82 23.89
CA THR A 372 -17.26 20.82 23.69
C THR A 372 -16.82 22.18 24.17
N ASP A 373 -17.27 23.23 23.49
CA ASP A 373 -17.07 24.64 23.88
C ASP A 373 -17.75 25.00 25.19
#